data_89e06c7067eeb879ba66c7eaf44798f9
#
_entry.id   89e06c7067eeb879ba66c7eaf44798f9
#
_cell.length_a   1.000
_cell.length_b   1.000
_cell.length_c   1.000
_cell.angle_alpha   90.00
_cell.angle_beta   90.00
_cell.angle_gamma   90.00
#
_symmetry.space_group_name_H-M   'P 1'
#
loop_
_entity.id
_entity.type
_entity.pdbx_description
1 polymer ?
#
loop_
_entity_poly.entity_id
_entity_poly.type
_entity_poly.pdbx_seq_one_letter_code
_entity_poly.pdbx_strand_id
1 'polypeptide(L)'
;MFRFLFWCALVVGIVIGVLRATAIRWWRVPSDDPYLTASVSPSIRPGDLILLWRLTKPAFGDLVLCPEPKRPERIVIGRLVGEGRDEMEVNGGEIVVNGRRQNIESSCPIKTFSEHDPETHIEVEQRCNIEDINGGHFRGEIPPSSVRPSDVKTTVPEGDVWLVSDNRLYPYDSRDFGPVPRETCKELIFFRLVGAGGFFDTKTRNQYIP
;
A
#
# COMPACT_ATOMS: atom_id res chain seq x y z
N MET A 1 -26.65 33.02 -19.34
CA MET A 1 -26.55 31.73 -18.63
C MET A 1 -25.61 30.75 -19.34
N PHE A 2 -25.74 30.46 -20.63
CA PHE A 2 -24.88 29.52 -21.36
C PHE A 2 -23.38 29.90 -21.37
N ARG A 3 -23.04 31.18 -21.60
CA ARG A 3 -21.66 31.67 -21.57
C ARG A 3 -21.00 31.53 -20.19
N PHE A 4 -21.75 31.73 -19.11
CA PHE A 4 -21.26 31.59 -17.75
C PHE A 4 -20.94 30.12 -17.45
N LEU A 5 -21.85 29.19 -17.80
CA LEU A 5 -21.63 27.74 -17.63
C LEU A 5 -20.44 27.23 -18.43
N PHE A 6 -20.26 27.77 -19.67
CA PHE A 6 -19.08 27.44 -20.49
C PHE A 6 -17.77 27.85 -19.81
N TRP A 7 -17.70 29.06 -19.28
CA TRP A 7 -16.49 29.52 -18.57
C TRP A 7 -16.23 28.76 -17.28
N CYS A 8 -17.25 28.42 -16.53
CA CYS A 8 -17.13 27.57 -15.35
C CYS A 8 -16.58 26.18 -15.72
N ALA A 9 -17.13 25.56 -16.76
CA ALA A 9 -16.65 24.25 -17.23
C ALA A 9 -15.18 24.33 -17.73
N LEU A 10 -14.81 25.39 -18.43
CA LEU A 10 -13.45 25.60 -18.89
C LEU A 10 -12.46 25.74 -17.71
N VAL A 11 -12.80 26.56 -16.71
CA VAL A 11 -11.97 26.74 -15.51
C VAL A 11 -11.81 25.43 -14.75
N VAL A 12 -12.91 24.69 -14.52
CA VAL A 12 -12.88 23.38 -13.87
C VAL A 12 -12.01 22.41 -14.66
N GLY A 13 -12.13 22.37 -15.99
CA GLY A 13 -11.31 21.53 -16.85
C GLY A 13 -9.82 21.85 -16.75
N ILE A 14 -9.46 23.14 -16.73
CA ILE A 14 -8.07 23.59 -16.54
C ILE A 14 -7.55 23.17 -15.17
N VAL A 15 -8.32 23.38 -14.10
CA VAL A 15 -7.92 23.02 -12.73
C VAL A 15 -7.69 21.51 -12.62
N ILE A 16 -8.61 20.68 -13.14
CA ILE A 16 -8.45 19.22 -13.17
C ILE A 16 -7.22 18.83 -13.99
N GLY A 17 -6.99 19.46 -15.14
CA GLY A 17 -5.83 19.21 -15.99
C GLY A 17 -4.52 19.52 -15.27
N VAL A 18 -4.43 20.65 -14.58
CA VAL A 18 -3.26 21.05 -13.80
C VAL A 18 -3.04 20.09 -12.62
N LEU A 19 -4.07 19.77 -11.84
CA LEU A 19 -3.96 18.83 -10.74
C LEU A 19 -3.50 17.45 -11.20
N ARG A 20 -4.04 16.96 -12.32
CA ARG A 20 -3.62 15.68 -12.90
C ARG A 20 -2.17 15.70 -13.40
N ALA A 21 -1.72 16.82 -13.96
CA ALA A 21 -0.37 16.93 -14.46
C ALA A 21 0.68 17.04 -13.35
N THR A 22 0.34 17.69 -12.23
CA THR A 22 1.29 18.04 -11.18
C THR A 22 1.16 17.23 -9.89
N ALA A 23 -0.09 16.99 -9.42
CA ALA A 23 -0.35 16.52 -8.07
C ALA A 23 -0.88 15.09 -8.00
N ILE A 24 -1.81 14.72 -8.89
CA ILE A 24 -2.55 13.48 -8.80
C ILE A 24 -2.31 12.62 -10.04
N ARG A 25 -1.83 11.40 -9.82
CA ARG A 25 -1.75 10.37 -10.86
C ARG A 25 -2.84 9.33 -10.60
N TRP A 26 -3.56 8.95 -11.65
CA TRP A 26 -4.47 7.82 -11.63
C TRP A 26 -3.71 6.58 -12.05
N TRP A 27 -3.85 5.53 -11.28
CA TRP A 27 -3.17 4.28 -11.57
C TRP A 27 -4.10 3.10 -11.33
N ARG A 28 -4.07 2.15 -12.23
CA ARG A 28 -4.82 0.91 -12.09
C ARG A 28 -3.88 -0.17 -11.58
N VAL A 29 -4.28 -0.82 -10.49
CA VAL A 29 -3.51 -1.92 -9.91
C VAL A 29 -3.45 -3.07 -10.93
N PRO A 30 -2.26 -3.50 -11.35
CA PRO A 30 -2.11 -4.58 -12.31
C PRO A 30 -2.61 -5.90 -11.74
N SER A 31 -3.02 -6.81 -12.61
CA SER A 31 -3.47 -8.16 -12.24
C SER A 31 -2.51 -9.26 -12.71
N ASP A 32 -1.44 -8.88 -13.39
CA ASP A 32 -0.46 -9.76 -14.01
C ASP A 32 0.79 -10.01 -13.14
N ASP A 33 0.93 -9.31 -12.00
CA ASP A 33 1.97 -9.58 -11.00
C ASP A 33 1.34 -10.20 -9.74
N PRO A 34 1.37 -11.54 -9.58
CA PRO A 34 0.73 -12.21 -8.44
C PRO A 34 1.38 -11.86 -7.10
N TYR A 35 2.68 -11.56 -7.07
CA TYR A 35 3.36 -11.15 -5.84
C TYR A 35 2.92 -9.76 -5.38
N LEU A 36 2.87 -8.80 -6.32
CA LEU A 36 2.38 -7.46 -6.01
C LEU A 36 0.94 -7.52 -5.52
N THR A 37 0.08 -8.25 -6.23
CA THR A 37 -1.36 -8.29 -5.91
C THR A 37 -1.64 -8.94 -4.56
N ALA A 38 -0.95 -10.02 -4.23
CA ALA A 38 -1.09 -10.69 -2.94
C ALA A 38 -0.55 -9.80 -1.79
N SER A 39 0.59 -9.13 -1.98
CA SER A 39 1.26 -8.36 -0.92
C SER A 39 0.49 -7.13 -0.44
N VAL A 40 -0.34 -6.53 -1.31
CA VAL A 40 -1.09 -5.30 -0.98
C VAL A 40 -2.50 -5.54 -0.42
N SER A 41 -2.97 -6.79 -0.44
CA SER A 41 -4.24 -7.18 0.19
C SER A 41 -4.13 -7.05 1.73
N PRO A 42 -5.20 -6.64 2.42
CA PRO A 42 -6.54 -6.36 1.92
C PRO A 42 -6.76 -4.89 1.52
N SER A 43 -5.75 -4.02 1.63
CA SER A 43 -5.89 -2.57 1.46
C SER A 43 -6.29 -2.17 0.05
N ILE A 44 -5.67 -2.80 -0.97
CA ILE A 44 -6.02 -2.61 -2.38
C ILE A 44 -6.05 -3.96 -3.10
N ARG A 45 -6.72 -4.02 -4.25
CA ARG A 45 -6.93 -5.26 -5.02
C ARG A 45 -6.56 -5.08 -6.49
N PRO A 46 -6.23 -6.15 -7.20
CA PRO A 46 -6.06 -6.12 -8.65
C PRO A 46 -7.26 -5.48 -9.34
N GLY A 47 -7.00 -4.57 -10.29
CA GLY A 47 -8.04 -3.87 -11.02
C GLY A 47 -8.60 -2.61 -10.35
N ASP A 48 -8.28 -2.35 -9.08
CA ASP A 48 -8.63 -1.09 -8.43
C ASP A 48 -8.05 0.11 -9.19
N LEU A 49 -8.85 1.16 -9.36
CA LEU A 49 -8.39 2.46 -9.83
C LEU A 49 -8.12 3.34 -8.62
N ILE A 50 -6.86 3.61 -8.37
CA ILE A 50 -6.39 4.39 -7.22
C ILE A 50 -5.82 5.73 -7.63
N LEU A 51 -5.80 6.66 -6.68
CA LEU A 51 -5.20 7.97 -6.80
C LEU A 51 -3.90 8.03 -6.02
N LEU A 52 -2.86 8.50 -6.69
CA LEU A 52 -1.52 8.70 -6.16
C LEU A 52 -1.28 10.19 -5.96
N TRP A 53 -0.82 10.58 -4.79
CA TRP A 53 -0.43 11.95 -4.46
C TRP A 53 1.07 12.13 -4.60
N ARG A 54 1.51 13.25 -5.18
CA ARG A 54 2.91 13.46 -5.61
C ARG A 54 3.55 14.73 -5.04
N LEU A 55 2.80 15.56 -4.32
CA LEU A 55 3.31 16.86 -3.87
C LEU A 55 3.94 16.83 -2.48
N THR A 56 3.65 15.81 -1.67
CA THR A 56 4.25 15.66 -0.34
C THR A 56 5.17 14.44 -0.31
N LYS A 57 6.19 14.52 0.53
CA LYS A 57 7.01 13.34 0.81
C LYS A 57 6.21 12.38 1.68
N PRO A 58 6.16 11.10 1.33
CA PRO A 58 5.55 10.09 2.19
C PRO A 58 6.18 10.07 3.57
N ALA A 59 5.36 9.81 4.59
CA ALA A 59 5.72 9.73 5.99
C ALA A 59 5.54 8.31 6.53
N PHE A 60 5.94 8.10 7.78
CA PHE A 60 5.72 6.84 8.49
C PHE A 60 4.23 6.47 8.53
N GLY A 61 3.90 5.27 8.12
CA GLY A 61 2.54 4.75 8.00
C GLY A 61 1.93 4.85 6.59
N ASP A 62 2.46 5.71 5.73
CA ASP A 62 1.92 5.91 4.38
C ASP A 62 2.10 4.67 3.48
N LEU A 63 1.08 4.34 2.70
CA LEU A 63 1.16 3.33 1.65
C LEU A 63 1.75 3.97 0.39
N VAL A 64 2.90 3.49 -0.06
CA VAL A 64 3.67 4.11 -1.14
C VAL A 64 3.89 3.18 -2.31
N LEU A 65 4.03 3.78 -3.49
CA LEU A 65 4.41 3.13 -4.72
C LEU A 65 5.83 3.54 -5.09
N CYS A 66 6.73 2.56 -5.17
CA CYS A 66 8.16 2.77 -5.43
C CYS A 66 8.65 1.84 -6.54
N PRO A 67 9.71 2.21 -7.27
CA PRO A 67 10.46 1.25 -8.08
C PRO A 67 11.22 0.28 -7.15
N GLU A 68 11.32 -0.99 -7.54
CA GLU A 68 12.14 -1.97 -6.81
C GLU A 68 13.63 -1.61 -6.92
N PRO A 69 14.41 -1.63 -5.82
CA PRO A 69 15.80 -1.16 -5.84
C PRO A 69 16.72 -1.89 -6.82
N LYS A 70 16.52 -3.20 -7.00
CA LYS A 70 17.36 -4.04 -7.88
C LYS A 70 16.78 -4.23 -9.29
N ARG A 71 15.50 -3.92 -9.47
CA ARG A 71 14.74 -4.05 -10.72
C ARG A 71 13.83 -2.83 -10.89
N PRO A 72 14.39 -1.66 -11.25
CA PRO A 72 13.61 -0.39 -11.28
C PRO A 72 12.43 -0.37 -12.24
N GLU A 73 12.38 -1.29 -13.19
CA GLU A 73 11.26 -1.52 -14.09
C GLU A 73 10.05 -2.16 -13.38
N ARG A 74 10.29 -2.82 -12.23
CA ARG A 74 9.24 -3.40 -11.40
C ARG A 74 8.81 -2.40 -10.34
N ILE A 75 7.50 -2.31 -10.16
CA ILE A 75 6.88 -1.49 -9.13
C ILE A 75 6.63 -2.35 -7.90
N VAL A 76 6.92 -1.80 -6.74
CA VAL A 76 6.57 -2.37 -5.43
C VAL A 76 5.66 -1.41 -4.67
N ILE A 77 4.77 -1.97 -3.87
CA ILE A 77 3.89 -1.21 -3.00
C ILE A 77 4.08 -1.73 -1.58
N GLY A 78 4.23 -0.83 -0.64
CA GLY A 78 4.33 -1.18 0.76
C GLY A 78 4.11 0.02 1.66
N ARG A 79 3.91 -0.25 2.92
CA ARG A 79 3.76 0.77 3.94
C ARG A 79 5.13 1.18 4.45
N LEU A 80 5.40 2.48 4.46
CA LEU A 80 6.65 3.03 4.95
C LEU A 80 6.67 2.92 6.48
N VAL A 81 7.54 2.05 7.01
CA VAL A 81 7.60 1.76 8.45
C VAL A 81 8.98 2.00 9.07
N GLY A 82 9.97 2.40 8.29
CA GLY A 82 11.29 2.76 8.79
C GLY A 82 11.98 3.77 7.89
N GLU A 83 12.77 4.63 8.47
CA GLU A 83 13.58 5.63 7.79
C GLU A 83 15.05 5.49 8.18
N GLY A 84 15.94 6.19 7.50
CA GLY A 84 17.38 6.11 7.73
C GLY A 84 17.76 6.16 9.21
N ARG A 85 18.56 5.17 9.64
CA ARG A 85 19.02 4.87 11.00
C ARG A 85 18.03 4.18 11.94
N ASP A 86 16.77 3.93 11.50
CA ASP A 86 15.84 3.16 12.31
C ASP A 86 16.30 1.69 12.44
N GLU A 87 16.20 1.13 13.63
CA GLU A 87 16.35 -0.30 13.87
C GLU A 87 15.00 -0.98 13.58
N MET A 88 14.99 -1.79 12.53
CA MET A 88 13.82 -2.54 12.09
C MET A 88 13.90 -3.99 12.51
N GLU A 89 12.82 -4.50 13.08
CA GLU A 89 12.67 -5.92 13.37
C GLU A 89 11.26 -6.36 12.94
N VAL A 90 11.18 -7.43 12.17
CA VAL A 90 9.91 -8.07 11.78
C VAL A 90 9.95 -9.50 12.29
N ASN A 91 9.07 -9.84 13.22
CA ASN A 91 8.97 -11.16 13.85
C ASN A 91 7.58 -11.75 13.62
N GLY A 92 7.48 -12.82 12.84
CA GLY A 92 6.19 -13.48 12.57
C GLY A 92 5.14 -12.51 12.00
N GLY A 93 5.55 -11.48 11.26
CA GLY A 93 4.70 -10.43 10.73
C GLY A 93 4.44 -9.25 11.67
N GLU A 94 4.87 -9.28 12.91
CA GLU A 94 4.85 -8.12 13.82
C GLU A 94 6.01 -7.17 13.49
N ILE A 95 5.73 -5.87 13.51
CA ILE A 95 6.70 -4.82 13.22
C ILE A 95 7.19 -4.19 14.52
N VAL A 96 8.49 -4.09 14.69
CA VAL A 96 9.14 -3.37 15.79
C VAL A 96 10.11 -2.34 15.19
N VAL A 97 9.94 -1.08 15.57
CA VAL A 97 10.79 0.03 15.12
C VAL A 97 11.43 0.67 16.33
N ASN A 98 12.76 0.70 16.38
CA ASN A 98 13.53 1.26 17.50
C ASN A 98 13.10 0.66 18.86
N GLY A 99 12.85 -0.65 18.89
CA GLY A 99 12.36 -1.37 20.07
C GLY A 99 10.88 -1.17 20.40
N ARG A 100 10.15 -0.36 19.63
CA ARG A 100 8.72 -0.11 19.83
C ARG A 100 7.89 -0.97 18.88
N ARG A 101 7.07 -1.85 19.45
CA ARG A 101 6.14 -2.72 18.71
C ARG A 101 4.95 -1.91 18.18
N GLN A 102 4.55 -2.19 16.95
CA GLN A 102 3.29 -1.73 16.40
C GLN A 102 2.17 -2.69 16.81
N ASN A 103 1.09 -2.15 17.37
CA ASN A 103 0.06 -2.98 17.97
C ASN A 103 -1.11 -3.23 17.01
N ILE A 104 -1.74 -4.40 17.16
CA ILE A 104 -3.05 -4.66 16.56
C ILE A 104 -4.10 -4.01 17.46
N GLU A 105 -4.92 -3.10 16.92
CA GLU A 105 -5.97 -2.40 17.66
C GLU A 105 -7.27 -3.21 17.70
N SER A 106 -7.69 -3.75 16.53
CA SER A 106 -8.98 -4.42 16.37
C SER A 106 -9.03 -5.28 15.10
N SER A 107 -10.11 -6.03 14.94
CA SER A 107 -10.40 -6.68 13.66
C SER A 107 -11.09 -5.73 12.70
N CYS A 108 -10.87 -5.93 11.40
CA CYS A 108 -11.56 -5.19 10.35
C CYS A 108 -13.09 -5.41 10.39
N PRO A 109 -13.91 -4.52 9.80
CA PRO A 109 -15.34 -4.76 9.62
C PRO A 109 -15.65 -6.06 8.87
N ILE A 110 -14.85 -6.40 7.86
CA ILE A 110 -14.84 -7.72 7.20
C ILE A 110 -13.67 -8.49 7.80
N LYS A 111 -13.98 -9.46 8.66
CA LYS A 111 -12.97 -10.15 9.51
C LYS A 111 -12.05 -11.07 8.74
N THR A 112 -12.50 -11.60 7.60
CA THR A 112 -11.72 -12.52 6.76
C THR A 112 -11.83 -12.12 5.30
N PHE A 113 -10.80 -12.45 4.54
CA PHE A 113 -10.76 -12.31 3.09
C PHE A 113 -9.94 -13.47 2.50
N SER A 114 -10.19 -13.81 1.25
CA SER A 114 -9.41 -14.82 0.54
C SER A 114 -8.37 -14.17 -0.36
N GLU A 115 -7.20 -14.75 -0.43
CA GLU A 115 -6.14 -14.38 -1.34
C GLU A 115 -5.47 -15.63 -1.93
N HIS A 116 -5.00 -15.54 -3.16
CA HIS A 116 -4.29 -16.63 -3.79
C HIS A 116 -2.80 -16.61 -3.44
N ASP A 117 -2.29 -17.76 -3.04
CA ASP A 117 -0.85 -17.97 -2.88
C ASP A 117 -0.16 -17.68 -4.22
N PRO A 118 0.81 -16.75 -4.28
CA PRO A 118 1.44 -16.35 -5.53
C PRO A 118 2.27 -17.45 -6.21
N GLU A 119 2.64 -18.52 -5.49
CA GLU A 119 3.42 -19.64 -6.05
C GLU A 119 2.53 -20.82 -6.43
N THR A 120 1.60 -21.19 -5.56
CA THR A 120 0.78 -22.41 -5.74
C THR A 120 -0.59 -22.10 -6.35
N HIS A 121 -1.00 -20.84 -6.39
CA HIS A 121 -2.33 -20.38 -6.82
C HIS A 121 -3.50 -20.96 -6.02
N ILE A 122 -3.22 -21.53 -4.84
CA ILE A 122 -4.25 -22.02 -3.93
C ILE A 122 -4.86 -20.82 -3.20
N GLU A 123 -6.19 -20.81 -3.13
CA GLU A 123 -6.92 -19.79 -2.35
C GLU A 123 -6.76 -20.07 -0.86
N VAL A 124 -6.36 -19.04 -0.11
CA VAL A 124 -6.15 -19.13 1.35
C VAL A 124 -6.93 -18.03 2.04
N GLU A 125 -7.77 -18.43 2.99
CA GLU A 125 -8.50 -17.50 3.85
C GLU A 125 -7.57 -16.90 4.90
N GLN A 126 -7.60 -15.57 5.01
CA GLN A 126 -6.79 -14.79 5.94
C GLN A 126 -7.68 -13.95 6.86
N ARG A 127 -7.18 -13.63 8.04
CA ARG A 127 -7.80 -12.65 8.94
C ARG A 127 -7.40 -11.24 8.52
N CYS A 128 -8.35 -10.31 8.67
CA CYS A 128 -8.08 -8.88 8.54
C CYS A 128 -8.11 -8.23 9.91
N ASN A 129 -7.00 -7.61 10.28
CA ASN A 129 -6.86 -6.82 11.50
C ASN A 129 -6.52 -5.36 11.15
N ILE A 130 -6.74 -4.45 12.10
CA ILE A 130 -6.31 -3.07 12.03
C ILE A 130 -5.07 -2.94 12.91
N GLU A 131 -3.95 -2.53 12.31
CA GLU A 131 -2.67 -2.30 12.96
C GLU A 131 -2.43 -0.79 13.10
N ASP A 132 -1.95 -0.35 14.25
CA ASP A 132 -1.61 1.07 14.47
C ASP A 132 -0.16 1.35 14.03
N ILE A 133 -0.05 1.94 12.86
CA ILE A 133 1.22 2.46 12.31
C ILE A 133 0.98 3.94 11.96
N ASN A 134 0.94 4.82 12.96
CA ASN A 134 0.55 6.22 12.78
C ASN A 134 -0.87 6.40 12.21
N GLY A 135 -1.80 5.55 12.68
CA GLY A 135 -3.18 5.44 12.22
C GLY A 135 -3.57 3.98 11.99
N GLY A 136 -4.88 3.73 11.87
CA GLY A 136 -5.39 2.38 11.71
C GLY A 136 -5.26 1.88 10.27
N HIS A 137 -4.42 0.89 10.02
CA HIS A 137 -4.17 0.31 8.70
C HIS A 137 -4.63 -1.14 8.63
N PHE A 138 -5.12 -1.57 7.47
CA PHE A 138 -5.52 -2.96 7.27
C PHE A 138 -4.29 -3.86 7.16
N ARG A 139 -4.33 -4.97 7.90
CA ARG A 139 -3.31 -6.00 7.91
C ARG A 139 -3.94 -7.36 7.67
N GLY A 140 -3.47 -8.05 6.63
CA GLY A 140 -3.80 -9.45 6.36
C GLY A 140 -2.83 -10.39 7.06
N GLU A 141 -3.37 -11.40 7.75
CA GLU A 141 -2.58 -12.42 8.42
C GLU A 141 -3.31 -13.76 8.50
N ILE A 142 -2.55 -14.82 8.71
CA ILE A 142 -3.09 -16.12 9.08
C ILE A 142 -2.89 -16.39 10.58
N PRO A 143 -3.63 -17.37 11.15
CA PRO A 143 -3.38 -17.82 12.51
C PRO A 143 -1.92 -18.23 12.73
N PRO A 144 -1.36 -18.03 13.95
CA PRO A 144 0.05 -18.25 14.26
C PRO A 144 0.61 -19.65 13.94
N SER A 145 -0.25 -20.66 13.79
CA SER A 145 0.15 -22.03 13.49
C SER A 145 0.65 -22.29 12.06
N SER A 146 0.55 -21.32 11.18
CA SER A 146 0.87 -21.45 9.76
C SER A 146 1.84 -20.36 9.25
N VAL A 147 2.47 -19.60 10.13
CA VAL A 147 3.34 -18.48 9.75
C VAL A 147 4.63 -18.99 9.09
N ARG A 148 4.91 -18.51 7.88
CA ARG A 148 6.25 -18.60 7.30
C ARG A 148 7.12 -17.58 8.03
N PRO A 149 8.20 -17.98 8.71
CA PRO A 149 9.08 -17.02 9.35
C PRO A 149 9.81 -16.23 8.26
N SER A 150 9.59 -14.96 8.22
CA SER A 150 10.42 -13.99 7.51
C SER A 150 10.97 -12.99 8.53
N ASP A 151 11.60 -13.52 9.56
CA ASP A 151 12.15 -12.71 10.64
C ASP A 151 13.38 -11.96 10.11
N VAL A 152 13.34 -10.67 10.22
CA VAL A 152 14.43 -9.78 9.80
C VAL A 152 14.73 -8.81 10.92
N LYS A 153 16.01 -8.64 11.22
CA LYS A 153 16.51 -7.55 12.07
C LYS A 153 17.59 -6.81 11.31
N THR A 154 17.42 -5.51 11.13
CA THR A 154 18.34 -4.68 10.36
C THR A 154 18.26 -3.23 10.78
N THR A 155 19.28 -2.45 10.42
CA THR A 155 19.22 -0.97 10.52
C THR A 155 19.05 -0.41 9.12
N VAL A 156 18.11 0.50 8.95
CA VAL A 156 17.84 1.15 7.65
C VAL A 156 19.00 2.08 7.31
N PRO A 157 19.64 1.96 6.14
CA PRO A 157 20.68 2.88 5.72
C PRO A 157 20.20 4.33 5.65
N GLU A 158 21.09 5.28 5.84
CA GLU A 158 20.75 6.69 5.70
C GLU A 158 20.36 7.02 4.26
N GLY A 159 19.24 7.74 4.09
CA GLY A 159 18.68 8.05 2.77
C GLY A 159 17.73 7.01 2.22
N ASP A 160 17.58 5.87 2.89
CA ASP A 160 16.66 4.80 2.51
C ASP A 160 15.43 4.76 3.40
N VAL A 161 14.43 4.00 2.97
CA VAL A 161 13.23 3.67 3.73
C VAL A 161 13.00 2.16 3.74
N TRP A 162 12.30 1.69 4.76
CA TRP A 162 11.88 0.29 4.88
C TRP A 162 10.39 0.17 4.64
N LEU A 163 10.02 -0.67 3.70
CA LEU A 163 8.63 -0.93 3.31
C LEU A 163 8.18 -2.29 3.85
N VAL A 164 6.94 -2.37 4.30
CA VAL A 164 6.30 -3.63 4.69
C VAL A 164 4.95 -3.75 4.00
N SER A 165 4.67 -4.93 3.47
CA SER A 165 3.39 -5.28 2.84
C SER A 165 2.25 -5.33 3.85
N ASP A 166 1.05 -4.91 3.46
CA ASP A 166 -0.14 -5.04 4.31
C ASP A 166 -0.54 -6.52 4.49
N ASN A 167 -0.25 -7.37 3.52
CA ASN A 167 -0.40 -8.83 3.66
C ASN A 167 0.86 -9.44 4.28
N ARG A 168 0.76 -9.88 5.53
CA ARG A 168 1.91 -10.47 6.25
C ARG A 168 2.17 -11.94 5.89
N LEU A 169 1.20 -12.63 5.27
CA LEU A 169 1.37 -14.00 4.82
C LEU A 169 2.12 -14.08 3.49
N TYR A 170 1.75 -13.19 2.55
CA TYR A 170 2.34 -13.14 1.22
C TYR A 170 3.06 -11.80 0.98
N PRO A 171 4.10 -11.53 1.78
CA PRO A 171 4.83 -10.28 1.62
C PRO A 171 5.59 -10.27 0.30
N TYR A 172 5.72 -9.09 -0.28
CA TYR A 172 6.73 -8.77 -1.26
C TYR A 172 7.20 -7.35 -0.96
N ASP A 173 8.19 -7.22 -0.10
CA ASP A 173 8.58 -5.96 0.50
C ASP A 173 10.08 -5.90 0.84
N SER A 174 10.50 -4.99 1.70
CA SER A 174 11.91 -4.81 2.03
C SER A 174 12.56 -6.04 2.68
N ARG A 175 11.79 -7.03 3.12
CA ARG A 175 12.32 -8.33 3.54
C ARG A 175 12.91 -9.13 2.37
N ASP A 176 12.40 -8.90 1.15
CA ASP A 176 12.80 -9.60 -0.07
C ASP A 176 13.86 -8.81 -0.85
N PHE A 177 13.62 -7.53 -1.09
CA PHE A 177 14.47 -6.69 -1.95
C PHE A 177 15.37 -5.72 -1.20
N GLY A 178 15.23 -5.60 0.13
CA GLY A 178 16.02 -4.70 0.96
C GLY A 178 15.41 -3.28 1.05
N PRO A 179 16.15 -2.34 1.68
CA PRO A 179 15.72 -0.96 1.80
C PRO A 179 15.62 -0.27 0.44
N VAL A 180 14.73 0.71 0.33
CA VAL A 180 14.44 1.45 -0.90
C VAL A 180 14.96 2.88 -0.78
N PRO A 181 15.67 3.42 -1.79
CA PRO A 181 16.07 4.82 -1.75
C PRO A 181 14.86 5.74 -1.62
N ARG A 182 14.83 6.55 -0.55
CA ARG A 182 13.69 7.42 -0.21
C ARG A 182 13.30 8.35 -1.36
N GLU A 183 14.28 8.83 -2.09
CA GLU A 183 14.06 9.74 -3.22
C GLU A 183 13.27 9.13 -4.38
N THR A 184 13.19 7.80 -4.45
CA THR A 184 12.44 7.07 -5.48
C THR A 184 10.98 6.84 -5.09
N CYS A 185 10.63 6.87 -3.79
CA CYS A 185 9.29 6.69 -3.24
C CYS A 185 8.55 8.03 -3.20
N LYS A 186 8.01 8.49 -4.32
CA LYS A 186 7.38 9.81 -4.46
C LYS A 186 5.87 9.78 -4.53
N GLU A 187 5.27 8.61 -4.65
CA GLU A 187 3.85 8.44 -4.91
C GLU A 187 3.16 7.79 -3.71
N LEU A 188 2.35 8.60 -3.01
CA LEU A 188 1.52 8.18 -1.90
C LEU A 188 0.18 7.65 -2.42
N ILE A 189 -0.19 6.43 -2.07
CA ILE A 189 -1.51 5.87 -2.36
C ILE A 189 -2.45 6.34 -1.26
N PHE A 190 -3.48 7.11 -1.60
CA PHE A 190 -4.36 7.69 -0.58
C PHE A 190 -5.86 7.44 -0.80
N PHE A 191 -6.25 7.09 -2.03
CA PHE A 191 -7.68 6.98 -2.34
C PHE A 191 -7.95 5.93 -3.42
N ARG A 192 -8.99 5.12 -3.21
CA ARG A 192 -9.57 4.25 -4.22
C ARG A 192 -10.78 4.93 -4.85
N LEU A 193 -10.66 5.25 -6.15
CA LEU A 193 -11.74 5.88 -6.91
C LEU A 193 -12.78 4.85 -7.35
N VAL A 194 -12.32 3.71 -7.89
CA VAL A 194 -13.16 2.61 -8.36
C VAL A 194 -12.53 1.29 -7.94
N GLY A 195 -13.30 0.44 -7.29
CA GLY A 195 -12.85 -0.91 -6.92
C GLY A 195 -12.85 -1.88 -8.11
N ALA A 196 -12.26 -3.06 -7.92
CA ALA A 196 -12.19 -4.13 -8.94
C ALA A 196 -13.57 -4.55 -9.47
N GLY A 197 -14.63 -4.45 -8.65
CA GLY A 197 -16.02 -4.70 -9.05
C GLY A 197 -16.63 -3.64 -9.97
N GLY A 198 -15.87 -2.59 -10.32
CA GLY A 198 -16.27 -1.53 -11.24
C GLY A 198 -17.03 -0.38 -10.57
N PHE A 199 -17.46 0.58 -11.40
CA PHE A 199 -18.05 1.84 -10.93
C PHE A 199 -19.35 1.66 -10.14
N PHE A 200 -20.12 0.62 -10.44
CA PHE A 200 -21.39 0.34 -9.76
C PHE A 200 -21.25 -0.40 -8.43
N ASP A 201 -20.05 -0.89 -8.10
CA ASP A 201 -19.77 -1.44 -6.78
C ASP A 201 -19.61 -0.32 -5.75
N THR A 202 -20.71 0.00 -5.07
CA THR A 202 -20.74 1.07 -4.06
C THR A 202 -19.97 0.73 -2.79
N LYS A 203 -19.62 -0.54 -2.57
CA LYS A 203 -18.91 -0.98 -1.36
C LYS A 203 -17.43 -0.69 -1.40
N THR A 204 -16.83 -0.65 -2.61
CA THR A 204 -15.38 -0.53 -2.79
C THR A 204 -14.94 0.76 -3.48
N ARG A 205 -15.88 1.55 -4.01
CA ARG A 205 -15.56 2.84 -4.65
C ARG A 205 -15.50 3.99 -3.65
N ASN A 206 -14.76 5.05 -4.01
CA ASN A 206 -14.64 6.31 -3.26
C ASN A 206 -14.24 6.08 -1.80
N GLN A 207 -13.21 5.26 -1.59
CA GLN A 207 -12.69 4.95 -0.26
C GLN A 207 -11.33 5.58 -0.04
N TYR A 208 -11.16 6.21 1.13
CA TYR A 208 -9.85 6.57 1.63
C TYR A 208 -9.06 5.30 1.97
N ILE A 209 -7.79 5.29 1.61
CA ILE A 209 -6.83 4.24 1.97
C ILE A 209 -5.95 4.85 3.06
N PRO A 210 -6.11 4.36 4.31
CA PRO A 210 -5.39 4.92 5.45
C PRO A 210 -3.89 4.61 5.37
#